data_976b9fd4cecb6ec04b4aea807a1f6f9c
#
_entry.id   976b9fd4cecb6ec04b4aea807a1f6f9c
#
_cell.length_a   1.000
_cell.length_b   1.000
_cell.length_c   1.000
_cell.angle_alpha   90.00
_cell.angle_beta   90.00
_cell.angle_gamma   90.00
#
_symmetry.space_group_name_H-M   'P 1'
#
loop_
_entity.id
_entity.type
_entity.pdbx_description
1 polymer ?
#
loop_
_entity_poly.entity_id
_entity_poly.type
_entity_poly.pdbx_seq_one_letter_code
_entity_poly.pdbx_strand_id
1 'polypeptide(L)'
;MTRKIFIDCGTHLGMGFSKCAKIFNIDHNWEVFGFEANPYVFDGYVKNIESEKYPVLVDKNFNLENKAVWISDEGIKFSLRGITKHHIDNYQNETWKSDLATMVGEHHGVEEKQALEIPWDGGSCVTELKEQIKDTEERDKLYKWHEDIEVESVDLSRWIIDNFDRNDLIVLKMDVEGAEYKILPKMFEDGSVNYINYAFIEWHDWVMPEFGNSTAELATRLQQANVQLGGWG
;
A
#
# COMPACT_ATOMS: atom_id res chain seq x y z
N MET A 1 18.00 16.29 17.78
CA MET A 1 18.27 14.84 17.55
C MET A 1 17.64 14.48 16.22
N THR A 2 18.29 13.69 15.41
CA THR A 2 17.73 13.14 14.17
C THR A 2 16.59 12.19 14.51
N ARG A 3 15.39 12.47 14.04
CA ARG A 3 14.24 11.55 14.17
C ARG A 3 14.44 10.35 13.27
N LYS A 4 13.85 9.23 13.64
CA LYS A 4 13.81 8.02 12.80
C LYS A 4 12.37 7.74 12.43
N ILE A 5 12.09 7.77 11.15
CA ILE A 5 10.75 7.75 10.59
C ILE A 5 10.59 6.53 9.68
N PHE A 6 9.54 5.78 9.85
CA PHE A 6 9.11 4.76 8.90
C PHE A 6 7.74 5.14 8.35
N ILE A 7 7.63 5.21 7.03
CA ILE A 7 6.38 5.52 6.33
C ILE A 7 6.00 4.30 5.52
N ASP A 8 4.82 3.73 5.79
CA ASP A 8 4.26 2.55 5.13
C ASP A 8 3.03 2.97 4.30
N CYS A 9 3.20 3.09 3.00
CA CYS A 9 2.15 3.39 2.05
C CYS A 9 1.58 2.07 1.50
N GLY A 10 0.28 1.82 1.74
CA GLY A 10 -0.36 0.54 1.50
C GLY A 10 0.05 -0.48 2.57
N THR A 11 -0.36 -0.23 3.82
CA THR A 11 0.08 -1.06 4.95
C THR A 11 -0.49 -2.45 4.91
N HIS A 12 -1.63 -2.65 4.25
CA HIS A 12 -2.38 -3.89 4.28
C HIS A 12 -2.59 -4.34 5.75
N LEU A 13 -2.33 -5.60 6.08
CA LEU A 13 -2.37 -6.13 7.45
C LEU A 13 -1.04 -6.00 8.22
N GLY A 14 -0.14 -5.12 7.78
CA GLY A 14 1.15 -4.85 8.43
C GLY A 14 2.29 -5.78 8.00
N MET A 15 2.14 -6.50 6.89
CA MET A 15 3.20 -7.40 6.41
C MET A 15 4.46 -6.64 6.01
N GLY A 16 4.29 -5.50 5.32
CA GLY A 16 5.38 -4.62 4.93
C GLY A 16 6.16 -4.09 6.11
N PHE A 17 5.45 -3.59 7.09
CA PHE A 17 6.03 -3.14 8.34
C PHE A 17 6.85 -4.26 9.02
N SER A 18 6.31 -5.48 9.13
CA SER A 18 7.00 -6.60 9.78
C SER A 18 8.34 -6.95 9.12
N LYS A 19 8.44 -6.82 7.80
CA LYS A 19 9.68 -7.05 7.03
C LYS A 19 10.68 -5.94 7.30
N CYS A 20 10.27 -4.68 7.17
CA CYS A 20 11.13 -3.51 7.37
C CYS A 20 11.57 -3.36 8.84
N ALA A 21 10.68 -3.67 9.78
CA ALA A 21 11.00 -3.61 11.21
C ALA A 21 12.20 -4.50 11.57
N LYS A 22 12.32 -5.67 10.94
CA LYS A 22 13.48 -6.56 11.11
C LYS A 22 14.75 -6.02 10.49
N ILE A 23 14.65 -5.41 9.28
CA ILE A 23 15.79 -4.87 8.54
C ILE A 23 16.41 -3.70 9.29
N PHE A 24 15.59 -2.78 9.79
CA PHE A 24 16.04 -1.53 10.42
C PHE A 24 16.06 -1.57 11.94
N ASN A 25 15.70 -2.70 12.56
CA ASN A 25 15.53 -2.81 14.00
C ASN A 25 14.62 -1.69 14.54
N ILE A 26 13.43 -1.56 13.91
CA ILE A 26 12.45 -0.54 14.32
C ILE A 26 11.99 -0.83 15.73
N ASP A 27 12.23 0.11 16.63
CA ASP A 27 11.92 0.05 18.05
C ASP A 27 11.11 1.28 18.48
N HIS A 28 10.92 1.45 19.77
CA HIS A 28 10.18 2.59 20.37
C HIS A 28 10.80 3.97 20.09
N ASN A 29 11.99 4.05 19.52
CA ASN A 29 12.62 5.33 19.11
C ASN A 29 12.27 5.74 17.67
N TRP A 30 11.49 4.92 16.96
CA TRP A 30 10.98 5.23 15.64
C TRP A 30 9.58 5.81 15.74
N GLU A 31 9.29 6.77 14.86
CA GLU A 31 7.94 7.20 14.56
C GLU A 31 7.48 6.45 13.31
N VAL A 32 6.33 5.79 13.41
CA VAL A 32 5.78 4.96 12.34
C VAL A 32 4.48 5.57 11.85
N PHE A 33 4.39 5.76 10.55
CA PHE A 33 3.19 6.26 9.88
C PHE A 33 2.75 5.24 8.85
N GLY A 34 1.48 4.86 8.90
CA GLY A 34 0.90 3.89 7.98
C GLY A 34 -0.35 4.46 7.32
N PHE A 35 -0.51 4.17 6.04
CA PHE A 35 -1.67 4.55 5.25
C PHE A 35 -2.28 3.32 4.59
N GLU A 36 -3.57 3.11 4.82
CA GLU A 36 -4.36 2.04 4.21
C GLU A 36 -5.68 2.61 3.69
N ALA A 37 -5.90 2.50 2.38
CA ALA A 37 -7.07 3.07 1.74
C ALA A 37 -8.32 2.21 1.93
N ASN A 38 -8.17 0.87 1.92
CA ASN A 38 -9.29 -0.03 2.08
C ASN A 38 -9.76 -0.04 3.55
N PRO A 39 -10.97 0.45 3.88
CA PRO A 39 -11.44 0.56 5.25
C PRO A 39 -11.58 -0.81 5.94
N TYR A 40 -11.86 -1.87 5.20
CA TYR A 40 -12.02 -3.21 5.77
C TYR A 40 -10.70 -3.84 6.16
N VAL A 41 -9.66 -3.58 5.36
CA VAL A 41 -8.29 -3.99 5.65
C VAL A 41 -7.71 -3.15 6.77
N PHE A 42 -7.95 -1.85 6.76
CA PHE A 42 -7.58 -0.95 7.84
C PHE A 42 -8.11 -1.42 9.19
N ASP A 43 -9.41 -1.74 9.28
CA ASP A 43 -10.02 -2.28 10.51
C ASP A 43 -9.37 -3.61 10.94
N GLY A 44 -9.01 -4.46 9.98
CA GLY A 44 -8.30 -5.71 10.23
C GLY A 44 -6.89 -5.47 10.78
N TYR A 45 -6.20 -4.44 10.27
CA TYR A 45 -4.87 -4.07 10.74
C TYR A 45 -4.90 -3.50 12.16
N VAL A 46 -5.82 -2.59 12.45
CA VAL A 46 -6.03 -2.05 13.81
C VAL A 46 -6.26 -3.18 14.80
N LYS A 47 -7.11 -4.16 14.48
CA LYS A 47 -7.34 -5.33 15.33
C LYS A 47 -6.08 -6.19 15.54
N ASN A 48 -5.24 -6.31 14.52
CA ASN A 48 -3.97 -7.03 14.64
C ASN A 48 -3.01 -6.31 15.60
N ILE A 49 -2.98 -4.99 15.56
CA ILE A 49 -2.20 -4.17 16.50
C ILE A 49 -2.73 -4.36 17.92
N GLU A 50 -4.05 -4.21 18.12
CA GLU A 50 -4.69 -4.38 19.42
C GLU A 50 -4.53 -5.78 20.00
N SER A 51 -4.42 -6.83 19.16
CA SER A 51 -4.18 -8.20 19.59
C SER A 51 -2.71 -8.52 19.95
N GLU A 52 -1.84 -7.51 20.01
CA GLU A 52 -0.41 -7.65 20.28
C GLU A 52 0.36 -8.54 19.28
N LYS A 53 -0.23 -8.83 18.12
CA LYS A 53 0.45 -9.57 17.05
C LYS A 53 1.73 -8.85 16.58
N TYR A 54 1.75 -7.53 16.73
CA TYR A 54 2.88 -6.66 16.45
C TYR A 54 3.24 -5.81 17.67
N PRO A 55 3.89 -6.37 18.69
CA PRO A 55 4.15 -5.67 19.96
C PRO A 55 4.94 -4.37 19.81
N VAL A 56 5.75 -4.23 18.75
CA VAL A 56 6.47 -2.97 18.45
C VAL A 56 5.50 -1.83 18.08
N LEU A 57 4.30 -2.15 17.59
CA LEU A 57 3.31 -1.16 17.16
C LEU A 57 2.42 -0.66 18.30
N VAL A 58 2.37 -1.39 19.42
CA VAL A 58 1.56 -1.02 20.59
C VAL A 58 2.18 0.16 21.35
N ASP A 59 3.44 0.48 21.09
CA ASP A 59 4.18 1.52 21.82
C ASP A 59 4.12 2.86 21.04
N LYS A 60 3.22 3.70 21.46
CA LYS A 60 3.01 5.16 21.41
C LYS A 60 3.35 6.01 20.15
N ASN A 61 4.18 5.56 19.24
CA ASN A 61 4.63 6.38 18.10
C ASN A 61 4.14 5.84 16.74
N PHE A 62 3.05 5.09 16.77
CA PHE A 62 2.43 4.53 15.57
C PHE A 62 1.18 5.31 15.20
N ASN A 63 1.18 5.91 14.01
CA ASN A 63 0.08 6.67 13.45
C ASN A 63 -0.44 5.95 12.20
N LEU A 64 -1.62 5.39 12.31
CA LEU A 64 -2.27 4.69 11.20
C LEU A 64 -3.47 5.50 10.73
N GLU A 65 -3.54 5.78 9.42
CA GLU A 65 -4.62 6.55 8.81
C GLU A 65 -5.33 5.74 7.71
N ASN A 66 -6.66 5.74 7.76
CA ASN A 66 -7.47 5.16 6.68
C ASN A 66 -7.58 6.17 5.53
N LYS A 67 -6.53 6.26 4.75
CA LYS A 67 -6.42 7.16 3.59
C LYS A 67 -5.65 6.51 2.45
N ALA A 68 -6.01 6.87 1.24
CA ALA A 68 -5.20 6.60 0.07
C ALA A 68 -4.01 7.56 0.01
N VAL A 69 -2.81 7.03 -0.21
CA VAL A 69 -1.66 7.86 -0.57
C VAL A 69 -1.81 8.28 -2.03
N TRP A 70 -1.78 9.58 -2.30
CA TRP A 70 -2.02 10.15 -3.61
C TRP A 70 -1.22 11.45 -3.84
N ILE A 71 -1.63 12.22 -4.83
CA ILE A 71 -1.03 13.49 -5.26
C ILE A 71 -1.88 14.72 -4.86
N SER A 72 -2.96 14.51 -4.11
CA SER A 72 -3.83 15.56 -3.55
C SER A 72 -4.56 15.07 -2.30
N ASP A 73 -5.13 16.00 -1.51
CA ASP A 73 -5.95 15.71 -0.31
C ASP A 73 -7.46 15.83 -0.56
N GLU A 74 -7.89 15.85 -1.83
CA GLU A 74 -9.28 16.12 -2.19
C GLU A 74 -10.20 14.89 -2.08
N GLY A 75 -9.63 13.74 -1.67
CA GLY A 75 -10.28 12.45 -1.76
C GLY A 75 -10.17 11.85 -3.16
N ILE A 76 -10.45 10.56 -3.28
CA ILE A 76 -10.30 9.85 -4.53
C ILE A 76 -11.25 8.66 -4.63
N LYS A 77 -11.66 8.33 -5.84
CA LYS A 77 -12.33 7.06 -6.12
C LYS A 77 -11.33 5.92 -6.05
N PHE A 78 -11.68 4.90 -5.29
CA PHE A 78 -10.85 3.76 -5.03
C PHE A 78 -11.62 2.47 -5.34
N SER A 79 -11.04 1.60 -6.15
CA SER A 79 -11.63 0.33 -6.52
C SER A 79 -11.12 -0.75 -5.58
N LEU A 80 -11.99 -1.20 -4.70
CA LEU A 80 -11.72 -2.35 -3.84
C LEU A 80 -11.71 -3.61 -4.68
N ARG A 81 -10.77 -4.48 -4.39
CA ARG A 81 -10.67 -5.81 -4.98
C ARG A 81 -10.66 -6.84 -3.85
N GLY A 82 -11.40 -7.93 -4.04
CA GLY A 82 -11.47 -8.99 -3.04
C GLY A 82 -12.56 -8.75 -2.01
N ILE A 83 -12.22 -8.42 -0.77
CA ILE A 83 -13.19 -8.19 0.30
C ILE A 83 -13.82 -6.81 0.14
N THR A 84 -15.09 -6.79 -0.25
CA THR A 84 -15.92 -5.58 -0.37
C THR A 84 -17.04 -5.61 0.68
N LYS A 85 -17.72 -4.47 0.83
CA LYS A 85 -18.92 -4.41 1.69
C LYS A 85 -19.97 -5.47 1.31
N HIS A 86 -20.14 -5.71 -0.02
CA HIS A 86 -21.04 -6.73 -0.52
C HIS A 86 -20.72 -8.12 0.05
N HIS A 87 -19.45 -8.49 0.13
CA HIS A 87 -19.02 -9.77 0.69
C HIS A 87 -19.32 -9.87 2.18
N ILE A 88 -19.12 -8.78 2.93
CA ILE A 88 -19.40 -8.71 4.36
C ILE A 88 -20.90 -8.79 4.62
N ASP A 89 -21.70 -8.01 3.91
CA ASP A 89 -23.15 -7.96 4.07
C ASP A 89 -23.85 -9.27 3.64
N ASN A 90 -23.25 -10.00 2.68
CA ASN A 90 -23.77 -11.26 2.15
C ASN A 90 -23.03 -12.51 2.66
N TYR A 91 -22.35 -12.40 3.77
CA TYR A 91 -21.53 -13.48 4.36
C TYR A 91 -22.28 -14.82 4.54
N GLN A 92 -23.59 -14.81 4.59
CA GLN A 92 -24.42 -16.02 4.71
C GLN A 92 -24.69 -16.72 3.38
N ASN A 93 -24.32 -16.12 2.24
CA ASN A 93 -24.51 -16.73 0.92
C ASN A 93 -23.26 -17.54 0.55
N GLU A 94 -23.37 -18.87 0.54
CA GLU A 94 -22.24 -19.79 0.39
C GLU A 94 -21.53 -19.71 -0.99
N THR A 95 -22.22 -19.22 -2.02
CA THR A 95 -21.65 -19.19 -3.38
C THR A 95 -20.46 -18.23 -3.50
N TRP A 96 -20.50 -17.09 -2.86
CA TRP A 96 -19.39 -16.12 -2.91
C TRP A 96 -18.14 -16.63 -2.19
N LYS A 97 -18.29 -17.46 -1.15
CA LYS A 97 -17.13 -18.05 -0.44
C LYS A 97 -16.34 -18.95 -1.37
N SER A 98 -17.03 -19.77 -2.16
CA SER A 98 -16.40 -20.65 -3.15
C SER A 98 -15.68 -19.83 -4.22
N ASP A 99 -16.31 -18.79 -4.74
CA ASP A 99 -15.74 -17.94 -5.79
C ASP A 99 -14.50 -17.18 -5.28
N LEU A 100 -14.58 -16.60 -4.06
CA LEU A 100 -13.45 -15.91 -3.42
C LEU A 100 -12.32 -16.92 -3.10
N ALA A 101 -12.65 -18.08 -2.57
CA ALA A 101 -11.66 -19.11 -2.25
C ALA A 101 -10.93 -19.62 -3.49
N THR A 102 -11.64 -19.77 -4.61
CA THR A 102 -11.04 -20.14 -5.90
C THR A 102 -10.08 -19.07 -6.38
N MET A 103 -10.50 -17.81 -6.39
CA MET A 103 -9.68 -16.69 -6.83
C MET A 103 -8.42 -16.52 -5.97
N VAL A 104 -8.54 -16.57 -4.65
CA VAL A 104 -7.42 -16.49 -3.70
C VAL A 104 -6.51 -17.71 -3.83
N GLY A 105 -7.10 -18.90 -3.97
CA GLY A 105 -6.35 -20.14 -4.16
C GLY A 105 -5.52 -20.12 -5.44
N GLU A 106 -6.09 -19.66 -6.55
CA GLU A 106 -5.39 -19.51 -7.84
C GLU A 106 -4.24 -18.50 -7.74
N HIS A 107 -4.49 -17.35 -7.09
CA HIS A 107 -3.47 -16.30 -6.96
C HIS A 107 -2.30 -16.72 -6.05
N HIS A 108 -2.58 -17.37 -4.93
CA HIS A 108 -1.55 -17.77 -3.97
C HIS A 108 -1.06 -19.21 -4.15
N GLY A 109 -1.64 -19.99 -5.08
CA GLY A 109 -1.29 -21.39 -5.28
C GLY A 109 -1.62 -22.28 -4.08
N VAL A 110 -2.68 -21.98 -3.34
CA VAL A 110 -3.12 -22.71 -2.15
C VAL A 110 -4.49 -23.33 -2.36
N GLU A 111 -4.84 -24.36 -1.55
CA GLU A 111 -6.17 -24.98 -1.59
C GLU A 111 -7.26 -23.99 -1.08
N GLU A 112 -8.49 -24.11 -1.58
CA GLU A 112 -9.63 -23.25 -1.24
C GLU A 112 -9.83 -23.08 0.28
N LYS A 113 -9.62 -24.12 1.07
CA LYS A 113 -9.75 -24.05 2.52
C LYS A 113 -8.72 -23.12 3.15
N GLN A 114 -7.50 -23.12 2.65
CA GLN A 114 -6.44 -22.22 3.13
C GLN A 114 -6.68 -20.81 2.61
N ALA A 115 -7.20 -20.67 1.39
CA ALA A 115 -7.54 -19.41 0.79
C ALA A 115 -8.55 -18.61 1.64
N LEU A 116 -9.53 -19.27 2.26
CA LEU A 116 -10.52 -18.61 3.14
C LEU A 116 -9.93 -18.10 4.46
N GLU A 117 -8.74 -18.55 4.83
CA GLU A 117 -8.02 -18.09 6.03
C GLU A 117 -7.07 -16.92 5.71
N ILE A 118 -6.84 -16.61 4.44
CA ILE A 118 -5.99 -15.51 4.01
C ILE A 118 -6.86 -14.25 3.98
N PRO A 119 -6.50 -13.20 4.73
CA PRO A 119 -7.15 -11.91 4.62
C PRO A 119 -6.82 -11.33 3.24
N TRP A 120 -7.77 -11.45 2.34
CA TRP A 120 -7.56 -11.09 0.96
C TRP A 120 -7.94 -9.66 0.67
N ASP A 121 -6.96 -8.90 0.19
CA ASP A 121 -7.17 -7.60 -0.40
C ASP A 121 -6.06 -7.19 -1.38
N GLY A 122 -5.39 -8.13 -1.97
CA GLY A 122 -4.34 -7.78 -2.93
C GLY A 122 -4.92 -7.05 -4.15
N GLY A 123 -4.35 -5.90 -4.49
CA GLY A 123 -4.60 -5.20 -5.75
C GLY A 123 -5.75 -4.20 -5.77
N SER A 124 -6.25 -3.74 -4.62
CA SER A 124 -7.14 -2.57 -4.57
C SER A 124 -6.39 -1.31 -4.97
N CYS A 125 -6.90 -0.55 -5.94
CA CYS A 125 -6.19 0.59 -6.50
C CYS A 125 -7.10 1.80 -6.73
N VAL A 126 -6.47 2.94 -7.03
CA VAL A 126 -7.18 4.13 -7.51
C VAL A 126 -7.95 3.79 -8.79
N THR A 127 -9.25 4.12 -8.83
CA THR A 127 -10.15 3.75 -9.95
C THR A 127 -9.63 4.26 -11.31
N GLU A 128 -9.03 5.45 -11.35
CA GLU A 128 -8.40 6.00 -12.54
C GLU A 128 -7.29 5.07 -13.10
N LEU A 129 -6.53 4.42 -12.22
CA LEU A 129 -5.45 3.52 -12.63
C LEU A 129 -6.00 2.19 -13.13
N LYS A 130 -7.05 1.65 -12.49
CA LYS A 130 -7.77 0.46 -12.99
C LYS A 130 -8.22 0.66 -14.44
N GLU A 131 -8.74 1.84 -14.76
CA GLU A 131 -9.22 2.17 -16.10
C GLU A 131 -8.10 2.26 -17.15
N GLN A 132 -6.85 2.43 -16.72
CA GLN A 132 -5.67 2.47 -17.59
C GLN A 132 -5.13 1.07 -17.94
N ILE A 133 -5.57 0.00 -17.28
CA ILE A 133 -5.18 -1.37 -17.61
C ILE A 133 -5.72 -1.72 -19.01
N LYS A 134 -4.82 -1.88 -19.98
CA LYS A 134 -5.17 -2.06 -21.40
C LYS A 134 -5.67 -3.45 -21.71
N ASP A 135 -5.15 -4.47 -21.02
CA ASP A 135 -5.69 -5.82 -21.14
C ASP A 135 -7.03 -5.90 -20.40
N THR A 136 -8.10 -5.76 -21.19
CA THR A 136 -9.46 -5.73 -20.65
C THR A 136 -9.89 -7.09 -20.10
N GLU A 137 -9.37 -8.20 -20.63
CA GLU A 137 -9.68 -9.53 -20.13
C GLU A 137 -9.04 -9.75 -18.75
N GLU A 138 -7.76 -9.36 -18.61
CA GLU A 138 -7.07 -9.41 -17.34
C GLU A 138 -7.70 -8.44 -16.32
N ARG A 139 -8.00 -7.21 -16.73
CA ARG A 139 -8.70 -6.24 -15.88
C ARG A 139 -10.03 -6.79 -15.37
N ASP A 140 -10.88 -7.32 -16.26
CA ASP A 140 -12.20 -7.82 -15.92
C ASP A 140 -12.11 -9.07 -15.03
N LYS A 141 -11.06 -9.88 -15.18
CA LYS A 141 -10.73 -10.98 -14.29
C LYS A 141 -10.32 -10.50 -12.91
N LEU A 142 -9.39 -9.55 -12.84
CA LEU A 142 -8.85 -8.99 -11.59
C LEU A 142 -9.93 -8.26 -10.77
N TYR A 143 -10.83 -7.56 -11.44
CA TYR A 143 -11.87 -6.74 -10.82
C TYR A 143 -13.28 -7.31 -10.96
N LYS A 144 -13.41 -8.63 -11.15
CA LYS A 144 -14.71 -9.32 -11.25
C LYS A 144 -15.63 -9.03 -10.04
N TRP A 145 -15.05 -8.85 -8.86
CA TRP A 145 -15.73 -8.61 -7.60
C TRP A 145 -15.29 -7.27 -6.98
N HIS A 146 -15.26 -6.21 -7.77
CA HIS A 146 -14.85 -4.91 -7.27
C HIS A 146 -16.04 -4.10 -6.73
N GLU A 147 -15.71 -3.17 -5.85
CA GLU A 147 -16.61 -2.11 -5.38
C GLU A 147 -15.83 -0.79 -5.48
N ASP A 148 -16.42 0.21 -6.14
CA ASP A 148 -15.83 1.54 -6.17
C ASP A 148 -16.40 2.36 -5.01
N ILE A 149 -15.50 2.92 -4.22
CA ILE A 149 -15.83 3.76 -3.05
C ILE A 149 -15.08 5.10 -3.14
N GLU A 150 -15.56 6.10 -2.40
CA GLU A 150 -14.82 7.32 -2.14
C GLU A 150 -14.01 7.14 -0.86
N VAL A 151 -12.71 7.47 -0.91
CA VAL A 151 -11.83 7.45 0.25
C VAL A 151 -11.13 8.79 0.41
N GLU A 152 -10.79 9.14 1.65
CA GLU A 152 -9.88 10.25 1.88
C GLU A 152 -8.52 9.96 1.28
N SER A 153 -7.84 11.00 0.80
CA SER A 153 -6.48 10.89 0.29
C SER A 153 -5.53 11.83 1.00
N VAL A 154 -4.25 11.55 0.88
CA VAL A 154 -3.17 12.40 1.36
C VAL A 154 -2.19 12.69 0.23
N ASP A 155 -1.89 13.95 0.00
CA ASP A 155 -0.78 14.38 -0.84
C ASP A 155 0.53 14.01 -0.12
N LEU A 156 1.08 12.84 -0.45
CA LEU A 156 2.27 12.32 0.23
C LEU A 156 3.45 13.28 0.15
N SER A 157 3.64 13.93 -1.01
CA SER A 157 4.75 14.84 -1.22
C SER A 157 4.69 16.03 -0.27
N ARG A 158 3.53 16.69 -0.20
CA ARG A 158 3.31 17.81 0.70
C ARG A 158 3.34 17.38 2.15
N TRP A 159 2.71 16.25 2.47
CA TRP A 159 2.67 15.71 3.82
C TRP A 159 4.08 15.44 4.37
N ILE A 160 4.99 14.89 3.55
CA ILE A 160 6.40 14.69 3.94
C ILE A 160 7.08 16.03 4.24
N ILE A 161 6.91 17.02 3.36
CA ILE A 161 7.54 18.34 3.53
C ILE A 161 7.05 19.05 4.78
N ASP A 162 5.76 18.94 5.09
CA ASP A 162 5.12 19.64 6.21
C ASP A 162 5.43 19.00 7.57
N ASN A 163 5.77 17.71 7.62
CA ASN A 163 5.91 16.96 8.87
C ASN A 163 7.35 16.61 9.24
N PHE A 164 8.29 16.62 8.31
CA PHE A 164 9.65 16.13 8.55
C PHE A 164 10.74 17.14 8.16
N ASP A 165 11.94 16.91 8.70
CA ASP A 165 13.14 17.65 8.35
C ASP A 165 14.06 16.80 7.44
N ARG A 166 14.82 17.45 6.55
CA ARG A 166 15.78 16.75 5.67
C ARG A 166 16.91 16.04 6.40
N ASN A 167 17.10 16.35 7.69
CA ASN A 167 18.06 15.66 8.53
C ASN A 167 17.47 14.45 9.26
N ASP A 168 16.17 14.21 9.14
CA ASP A 168 15.55 13.00 9.69
C ASP A 168 15.97 11.76 8.87
N LEU A 169 16.02 10.63 9.52
CA LEU A 169 16.22 9.35 8.85
C LEU A 169 14.86 8.80 8.44
N ILE A 170 14.55 8.85 7.15
CA ILE A 170 13.25 8.42 6.63
C ILE A 170 13.41 7.17 5.77
N VAL A 171 12.67 6.13 6.16
CA VAL A 171 12.49 4.89 5.40
C VAL A 171 11.05 4.87 4.87
N LEU A 172 10.91 4.81 3.55
CA LEU A 172 9.63 4.75 2.85
C LEU A 172 9.41 3.34 2.31
N LYS A 173 8.29 2.68 2.67
CA LYS A 173 7.75 1.54 1.92
C LYS A 173 6.56 2.04 1.10
N MET A 174 6.53 1.68 -0.18
CA MET A 174 5.47 2.05 -1.09
C MET A 174 5.02 0.82 -1.88
N ASP A 175 3.76 0.46 -1.69
CA ASP A 175 3.09 -0.66 -2.33
C ASP A 175 1.62 -0.23 -2.47
N VAL A 176 1.36 0.47 -3.56
CA VAL A 176 0.15 1.28 -3.75
C VAL A 176 -0.53 0.99 -5.09
N GLU A 177 -0.28 -0.21 -5.60
CA GLU A 177 -1.01 -0.81 -6.72
C GLU A 177 -1.07 0.10 -7.96
N GLY A 178 0.10 0.63 -8.37
CA GLY A 178 0.29 1.46 -9.56
C GLY A 178 0.30 2.97 -9.28
N ALA A 179 -0.08 3.42 -8.09
CA ALA A 179 -0.06 4.85 -7.75
C ALA A 179 1.37 5.42 -7.66
N GLU A 180 2.39 4.60 -7.50
CA GLU A 180 3.81 4.98 -7.50
C GLU A 180 4.19 5.77 -8.75
N TYR A 181 3.59 5.48 -9.91
CA TYR A 181 3.83 6.19 -11.18
C TYR A 181 3.23 7.59 -11.25
N LYS A 182 2.42 7.97 -10.29
CA LYS A 182 1.90 9.34 -10.11
C LYS A 182 2.57 10.04 -8.94
N ILE A 183 2.75 9.33 -7.84
CA ILE A 183 3.29 9.86 -6.59
C ILE A 183 4.77 10.24 -6.73
N LEU A 184 5.60 9.33 -7.25
CA LEU A 184 7.04 9.58 -7.37
C LEU A 184 7.37 10.78 -8.28
N PRO A 185 6.77 10.94 -9.49
CA PRO A 185 6.98 12.15 -10.29
C PRO A 185 6.69 13.43 -9.52
N LYS A 186 5.58 13.48 -8.76
CA LYS A 186 5.25 14.62 -7.92
C LYS A 186 6.28 14.84 -6.81
N MET A 187 6.73 13.77 -6.16
CA MET A 187 7.78 13.88 -5.14
C MET A 187 9.09 14.46 -5.69
N PHE A 188 9.44 14.14 -6.95
CA PHE A 188 10.58 14.77 -7.62
C PHE A 188 10.33 16.25 -7.93
N GLU A 189 9.14 16.59 -8.40
CA GLU A 189 8.75 17.97 -8.73
C GLU A 189 8.78 18.87 -7.49
N ASP A 190 8.17 18.42 -6.41
CA ASP A 190 8.08 19.18 -5.16
C ASP A 190 9.38 19.11 -4.32
N GLY A 191 10.27 18.18 -4.64
CA GLY A 191 11.53 17.97 -3.94
C GLY A 191 11.43 17.19 -2.63
N SER A 192 10.29 16.58 -2.32
CA SER A 192 10.12 15.74 -1.13
C SER A 192 10.96 14.45 -1.19
N VAL A 193 11.33 13.98 -2.38
CA VAL A 193 12.25 12.86 -2.56
C VAL A 193 13.58 13.06 -1.80
N ASN A 194 14.02 14.31 -1.61
CA ASN A 194 15.27 14.64 -0.90
C ASN A 194 15.18 14.46 0.63
N TYR A 195 14.03 14.07 1.15
CA TYR A 195 13.82 13.71 2.55
C TYR A 195 14.03 12.21 2.78
N ILE A 196 13.95 11.40 1.70
CA ILE A 196 13.95 9.94 1.78
C ILE A 196 15.39 9.40 1.74
N ASN A 197 15.73 8.54 2.71
CA ASN A 197 17.03 7.88 2.76
C ASN A 197 16.96 6.47 2.16
N TYR A 198 15.89 5.72 2.44
CA TYR A 198 15.67 4.38 1.95
C TYR A 198 14.26 4.25 1.38
N ALA A 199 14.13 3.57 0.26
CA ALA A 199 12.82 3.26 -0.31
C ALA A 199 12.71 1.77 -0.68
N PHE A 200 11.58 1.18 -0.32
CA PHE A 200 11.15 -0.16 -0.69
C PHE A 200 9.87 0.00 -1.50
N ILE A 201 9.95 -0.23 -2.79
CA ILE A 201 8.84 0.04 -3.71
C ILE A 201 8.47 -1.25 -4.40
N GLU A 202 7.18 -1.61 -4.34
CA GLU A 202 6.61 -2.58 -5.25
C GLU A 202 6.25 -1.86 -6.55
N TRP A 203 6.78 -2.39 -7.65
CA TRP A 203 6.55 -1.83 -8.97
C TRP A 203 5.48 -2.63 -9.69
N HIS A 204 4.38 -1.97 -10.07
CA HIS A 204 3.23 -2.61 -10.70
C HIS A 204 3.24 -2.52 -12.24
N ASP A 205 4.42 -2.47 -12.87
CA ASP A 205 4.56 -2.49 -14.32
C ASP A 205 4.17 -3.84 -14.95
N TRP A 206 4.12 -4.90 -14.17
CA TRP A 206 3.61 -6.20 -14.62
C TRP A 206 2.09 -6.19 -14.85
N VAL A 207 1.33 -5.35 -14.13
CA VAL A 207 -0.11 -5.10 -14.36
C VAL A 207 -0.30 -4.02 -15.42
N MET A 208 0.60 -3.05 -15.47
CA MET A 208 0.58 -1.88 -16.35
C MET A 208 1.88 -1.84 -17.18
N PRO A 209 2.04 -2.71 -18.19
CA PRO A 209 3.30 -2.85 -18.93
C PRO A 209 3.78 -1.55 -19.60
N GLU A 210 2.87 -0.61 -19.86
CA GLU A 210 3.22 0.71 -20.38
C GLU A 210 4.10 1.53 -19.45
N PHE A 211 4.14 1.22 -18.15
CA PHE A 211 4.98 1.89 -17.18
C PHE A 211 6.37 1.23 -17.02
N GLY A 212 6.66 0.11 -17.68
CA GLY A 212 7.93 -0.60 -17.51
C GLY A 212 9.17 0.28 -17.78
N ASN A 213 9.13 1.15 -18.78
CA ASN A 213 10.19 2.13 -19.02
C ASN A 213 10.26 3.19 -17.91
N SER A 214 9.11 3.59 -17.37
CA SER A 214 9.01 4.54 -16.26
C SER A 214 9.58 3.98 -14.96
N THR A 215 9.42 2.67 -14.70
CA THR A 215 10.05 1.98 -13.56
C THR A 215 11.56 2.16 -13.54
N ALA A 216 12.24 1.85 -14.65
CA ALA A 216 13.69 1.98 -14.76
C ALA A 216 14.15 3.45 -14.61
N GLU A 217 13.40 4.40 -15.20
CA GLU A 217 13.69 5.82 -15.09
C GLU A 217 13.51 6.30 -13.65
N LEU A 218 12.38 5.99 -12.99
CA LEU A 218 12.09 6.40 -11.62
C LEU A 218 13.11 5.81 -10.63
N ALA A 219 13.46 4.53 -10.77
CA ALA A 219 14.49 3.91 -9.96
C ALA A 219 15.84 4.61 -10.12
N THR A 220 16.22 4.96 -11.36
CA THR A 220 17.47 5.70 -11.63
C THR A 220 17.44 7.10 -10.98
N ARG A 221 16.32 7.82 -11.09
CA ARG A 221 16.17 9.15 -10.50
C ARG A 221 16.23 9.10 -8.97
N LEU A 222 15.62 8.08 -8.33
CA LEU A 222 15.73 7.86 -6.88
C LEU A 222 17.19 7.67 -6.46
N GLN A 223 17.95 6.84 -7.17
CA GLN A 223 19.39 6.65 -6.90
C GLN A 223 20.20 7.95 -7.08
N GLN A 224 19.89 8.73 -8.11
CA GLN A 224 20.52 10.04 -8.35
C GLN A 224 20.19 11.05 -7.24
N ALA A 225 19.03 10.93 -6.60
CA ALA A 225 18.63 11.69 -5.42
C ALA A 225 19.24 11.14 -4.11
N ASN A 226 20.16 10.16 -4.19
CA ASN A 226 20.78 9.46 -3.06
C ASN A 226 19.82 8.62 -2.22
N VAL A 227 18.67 8.21 -2.75
CA VAL A 227 17.77 7.26 -2.10
C VAL A 227 18.33 5.84 -2.30
N GLN A 228 18.51 5.12 -1.21
CA GLN A 228 18.91 3.71 -1.26
C GLN A 228 17.69 2.84 -1.50
N LEU A 229 17.69 2.09 -2.62
CA LEU A 229 16.58 1.19 -2.96
C LEU A 229 16.80 -0.18 -2.33
N GLY A 230 15.80 -0.66 -1.60
CA GLY A 230 15.71 -2.03 -1.12
C GLY A 230 14.82 -2.88 -2.03
N GLY A 231 15.08 -4.19 -2.07
CA GLY A 231 14.19 -5.13 -2.77
C GLY A 231 12.85 -5.26 -2.02
N TRP A 232 11.76 -5.12 -2.75
CA TRP A 232 10.40 -5.38 -2.30
C TRP A 232 9.68 -6.21 -3.36
N GLY A 233 9.04 -7.30 -2.95
CA GLY A 233 8.45 -8.32 -3.82
C GLY A 233 9.04 -9.68 -3.57
#